data_f4bfa7800f5003ac733b15f664c048a5
#
_entry.id   f4bfa7800f5003ac733b15f664c048a5
#
_cell.length_a   1.000
_cell.length_b   1.000
_cell.length_c   1.000
_cell.angle_alpha   90.00
_cell.angle_beta   90.00
_cell.angle_gamma   90.00
#
_symmetry.space_group_name_H-M   'P 1'
#
loop_
_entity.id
_entity.type
_entity.pdbx_description
1 polymer ?
#
loop_
_entity_poly.entity_id
_entity_poly.type
_entity_poly.pdbx_seq_one_letter_code
_entity_poly.pdbx_strand_id
1 'polypeptide(L)'
;MIYYLTALINGFFNSVNRMTNVRAGKLFGTANGALINYVEATVLSLLLMLVLKNGKELSWGYIVSVPWWVYLGSICGLLAQLLQIVGTLRSNTLVSSILMLAGNLGMSLTLDYVFYGTFSLLRAAGIFLIQHKVIL
;
A
#
# COMPACT_ATOMS: atom_id res chain seq x y z
N MET A 1 -14.70 12.61 -13.28
CA MET A 1 -14.50 13.48 -12.10
C MET A 1 -14.47 12.70 -10.79
N ILE A 2 -15.48 11.88 -10.50
CA ILE A 2 -15.55 11.15 -9.22
C ILE A 2 -14.34 10.24 -8.96
N TYR A 3 -13.81 9.61 -10.00
CA TYR A 3 -12.62 8.73 -9.87
C TYR A 3 -11.34 9.49 -9.49
N TYR A 4 -11.16 10.70 -9.99
CA TYR A 4 -10.00 11.54 -9.62
C TYR A 4 -10.11 12.04 -8.18
N LEU A 5 -11.33 12.37 -7.75
CA LEU A 5 -11.59 12.77 -6.37
C LEU A 5 -11.35 11.63 -5.39
N THR A 6 -11.83 10.43 -5.70
CA THR A 6 -11.59 9.24 -4.88
C THR A 6 -10.10 8.87 -4.81
N ALA A 7 -9.36 9.01 -5.90
CA ALA A 7 -7.92 8.80 -5.92
C ALA A 7 -7.17 9.82 -5.04
N LEU A 8 -7.58 11.09 -5.08
CA LEU A 8 -7.00 12.15 -4.25
C LEU A 8 -7.24 11.88 -2.75
N ILE A 9 -8.48 11.54 -2.40
CA ILE A 9 -8.88 11.20 -1.04
C ILE A 9 -8.10 9.99 -0.54
N ASN A 10 -7.97 8.95 -1.37
CA ASN A 10 -7.16 7.78 -1.05
C ASN A 10 -5.71 8.13 -0.79
N GLY A 11 -5.10 8.99 -1.61
CA GLY A 11 -3.73 9.48 -1.40
C GLY A 11 -3.55 10.21 -0.08
N PHE A 12 -4.54 11.03 0.31
CA PHE A 12 -4.54 11.72 1.60
C PHE A 12 -4.58 10.74 2.77
N PHE A 13 -5.53 9.81 2.77
CA PHE A 13 -5.65 8.79 3.82
C PHE A 13 -4.42 7.87 3.89
N ASN A 14 -3.84 7.54 2.74
CA ASN A 14 -2.62 6.74 2.69
C ASN A 14 -1.44 7.46 3.36
N SER A 15 -1.31 8.78 3.14
CA SER A 15 -0.28 9.59 3.80
C SER A 15 -0.48 9.66 5.32
N VAL A 16 -1.71 9.85 5.78
CA VAL A 16 -2.04 9.85 7.22
C VAL A 16 -1.73 8.48 7.84
N ASN A 17 -2.18 7.39 7.21
CA ASN A 17 -1.90 6.03 7.67
C ASN A 17 -0.40 5.76 7.78
N ARG A 18 0.36 6.17 6.77
CA ARG A 18 1.82 6.03 6.76
C ARG A 18 2.48 6.76 7.93
N MET A 19 2.11 8.01 8.17
CA MET A 19 2.68 8.79 9.27
C MET A 19 2.33 8.20 10.64
N THR A 20 1.12 7.67 10.79
CA THR A 20 0.68 6.97 12.00
C THR A 20 1.52 5.71 12.23
N ASN A 21 1.75 4.91 11.19
CA ASN A 21 2.57 3.70 11.27
C ASN A 21 4.03 4.00 11.63
N VAL A 22 4.59 5.08 11.08
CA VAL A 22 5.94 5.52 11.43
C VAL A 22 6.02 5.96 12.90
N ARG A 23 5.03 6.68 13.40
CA ARG A 23 4.95 7.03 14.82
C ARG A 23 4.80 5.81 15.72
N ALA A 24 3.93 4.88 15.37
CA ALA A 24 3.80 3.62 16.08
C ALA A 24 5.11 2.82 16.08
N GLY A 25 5.82 2.79 14.94
CA GLY A 25 7.15 2.18 14.84
C GLY A 25 8.21 2.84 15.73
N LYS A 26 8.13 4.15 15.95
CA LYS A 26 9.02 4.86 16.89
C LYS A 26 8.74 4.54 18.35
N LEU A 27 7.46 4.40 18.71
CA LEU A 27 7.04 4.20 20.10
C LEU A 27 7.15 2.74 20.54
N PHE A 28 6.76 1.81 19.68
CA PHE A 28 6.62 0.39 20.03
C PHE A 28 7.65 -0.51 19.32
N GLY A 29 8.47 0.03 18.47
CA GLY A 29 9.34 -0.73 17.58
C GLY A 29 8.66 -1.06 16.24
N THR A 30 9.46 -1.27 15.19
CA THR A 30 8.99 -1.45 13.82
C THR A 30 8.04 -2.64 13.66
N ALA A 31 8.42 -3.79 14.24
CA ALA A 31 7.63 -5.01 14.16
C ALA A 31 6.29 -4.89 14.91
N ASN A 32 6.32 -4.33 16.12
CA ASN A 32 5.11 -4.14 16.93
C ASN A 32 4.17 -3.10 16.32
N GLY A 33 4.71 -2.01 15.78
CA GLY A 33 3.91 -1.00 15.07
C GLY A 33 3.21 -1.58 13.84
N ALA A 34 3.88 -2.41 13.06
CA ALA A 34 3.27 -3.12 11.95
C ALA A 34 2.19 -4.10 12.41
N LEU A 35 2.46 -4.87 13.46
CA LEU A 35 1.50 -5.83 14.04
C LEU A 35 0.21 -5.12 14.48
N ILE A 36 0.32 -4.03 15.22
CA ILE A 36 -0.83 -3.24 15.69
C ILE A 36 -1.67 -2.78 14.51
N ASN A 37 -1.05 -2.23 13.47
CA ASN A 37 -1.76 -1.78 12.29
C ASN A 37 -2.51 -2.90 11.56
N TYR A 38 -1.91 -4.08 11.46
CA TYR A 38 -2.57 -5.24 10.84
C TYR A 38 -3.73 -5.77 11.68
N VAL A 39 -3.59 -5.80 13.00
CA VAL A 39 -4.67 -6.20 13.92
C VAL A 39 -5.83 -5.22 13.79
N GLU A 40 -5.58 -3.91 13.84
CA GLU A 40 -6.61 -2.88 13.67
C GLU A 40 -7.31 -3.02 12.32
N ALA A 41 -6.56 -3.17 11.22
CA ALA A 41 -7.12 -3.32 9.89
C ALA A 41 -7.99 -4.59 9.78
N THR A 42 -7.56 -5.68 10.41
CA THR A 42 -8.32 -6.93 10.43
C THR A 42 -9.63 -6.79 11.20
N VAL A 43 -9.59 -6.19 12.38
CA VAL A 43 -10.79 -5.94 13.20
C VAL A 43 -11.76 -5.02 12.47
N LEU A 44 -11.27 -3.93 11.89
CA LEU A 44 -12.10 -2.99 11.13
C LEU A 44 -12.74 -3.64 9.90
N SER A 45 -11.97 -4.43 9.14
CA SER A 45 -12.47 -5.17 7.99
C SER A 45 -13.53 -6.18 8.38
N LEU A 46 -13.34 -6.89 9.49
CA LEU A 46 -14.31 -7.83 10.03
C LEU A 46 -15.61 -7.14 10.42
N LEU A 47 -15.51 -6.03 11.15
CA LEU A 47 -16.69 -5.22 11.54
C LEU A 47 -17.44 -4.70 10.32
N LEU A 48 -16.71 -4.18 9.33
CA LEU A 48 -17.29 -3.66 8.10
C LEU A 48 -18.04 -4.76 7.32
N MET A 49 -17.46 -5.95 7.27
CA MET A 49 -18.07 -7.09 6.62
C MET A 49 -19.34 -7.56 7.34
N LEU A 50 -19.33 -7.58 8.67
CA LEU A 50 -20.51 -7.93 9.47
C LEU A 50 -21.65 -6.92 9.26
N VAL A 51 -21.33 -5.64 9.18
CA VAL A 51 -22.33 -4.56 8.98
C VAL A 51 -22.89 -4.57 7.56
N LEU A 52 -22.06 -4.73 6.54
CA LEU A 52 -22.49 -4.61 5.14
C LEU A 52 -23.17 -5.87 4.59
N LYS A 53 -22.73 -7.05 5.01
CA LYS A 53 -23.19 -8.33 4.42
C LYS A 53 -23.76 -9.33 5.44
N ASN A 54 -24.06 -8.91 6.66
CA ASN A 54 -24.61 -9.75 7.73
C ASN A 54 -23.82 -11.06 7.97
N GLY A 55 -22.51 -11.04 7.69
CA GLY A 55 -21.63 -12.19 7.95
C GLY A 55 -21.87 -13.42 7.05
N LYS A 56 -22.75 -13.36 6.07
CA LYS A 56 -23.10 -14.51 5.20
C LYS A 56 -21.94 -15.03 4.35
N GLU A 57 -20.95 -14.17 4.09
CA GLU A 57 -19.77 -14.56 3.29
C GLU A 57 -18.59 -15.03 4.16
N LEU A 58 -18.72 -15.01 5.48
CA LEU A 58 -17.71 -15.55 6.40
C LEU A 58 -17.89 -17.06 6.57
N SER A 59 -17.77 -17.81 5.50
CA SER A 59 -17.77 -19.26 5.54
C SER A 59 -16.35 -19.79 5.47
N TRP A 60 -16.03 -20.77 6.33
CA TRP A 60 -14.73 -21.44 6.30
C TRP A 60 -14.41 -22.04 4.92
N GLY A 61 -15.43 -22.50 4.22
CA GLY A 61 -15.29 -22.97 2.84
C GLY A 61 -14.81 -21.91 1.85
N TYR A 62 -15.20 -20.66 2.03
CA TYR A 62 -14.71 -19.55 1.19
C TYR A 62 -13.23 -19.27 1.41
N ILE A 63 -12.77 -19.28 2.65
CA ILE A 63 -11.38 -19.02 3.00
C ILE A 63 -10.47 -20.11 2.39
N VAL A 64 -10.90 -21.36 2.44
CA VAL A 64 -10.13 -22.50 1.90
C VAL A 64 -10.18 -22.56 0.37
N SER A 65 -11.24 -22.04 -0.26
CA SER A 65 -11.39 -22.04 -1.72
C SER A 65 -10.54 -20.98 -2.44
N VAL A 66 -9.99 -20.01 -1.70
CA VAL A 66 -9.17 -18.95 -2.28
C VAL A 66 -7.83 -19.53 -2.74
N PRO A 67 -7.37 -19.24 -3.99
CA PRO A 67 -6.10 -19.71 -4.48
C PRO A 67 -4.95 -19.28 -3.57
N TRP A 68 -3.98 -20.15 -3.35
CA TRP A 68 -2.84 -19.91 -2.45
C TRP A 68 -2.02 -18.66 -2.78
N TRP A 69 -1.94 -18.27 -4.04
CA TRP A 69 -1.21 -17.07 -4.48
C TRP A 69 -1.80 -15.76 -3.94
N VAL A 70 -3.07 -15.74 -3.56
CA VAL A 70 -3.71 -14.56 -2.94
C VAL A 70 -3.11 -14.30 -1.55
N TYR A 71 -2.73 -15.35 -0.84
CA TYR A 71 -2.08 -15.21 0.48
C TYR A 71 -0.66 -14.65 0.38
N LEU A 72 0.01 -14.81 -0.75
CA LEU A 72 1.31 -14.16 -1.01
C LEU A 72 1.19 -12.64 -0.99
N GLY A 73 0.06 -12.09 -1.40
CA GLY A 73 -0.22 -10.65 -1.32
C GLY A 73 -0.13 -10.11 0.10
N SER A 74 -0.61 -10.88 1.09
CA SER A 74 -0.52 -10.49 2.51
C SER A 74 0.92 -10.46 3.01
N ILE A 75 1.73 -11.44 2.61
CA ILE A 75 3.15 -11.49 2.97
C ILE A 75 3.91 -10.33 2.34
N CYS A 76 3.67 -10.08 1.06
CA CYS A 76 4.26 -8.93 0.36
C CYS A 76 3.81 -7.59 0.99
N GLY A 77 2.55 -7.48 1.40
CA GLY A 77 2.03 -6.32 2.09
C GLY A 77 2.72 -6.08 3.43
N LEU A 78 2.92 -7.14 4.23
CA LEU A 78 3.65 -7.06 5.50
C LEU A 78 5.10 -6.61 5.30
N LEU A 79 5.81 -7.22 4.35
CA LEU A 79 7.18 -6.84 4.02
C LEU A 79 7.27 -5.39 3.55
N ALA A 80 6.36 -4.97 2.66
CA ALA A 80 6.29 -3.60 2.18
C ALA A 80 6.09 -2.61 3.34
N GLN A 81 5.22 -2.93 4.29
CA GLN A 81 4.97 -2.08 5.45
C GLN A 81 6.17 -1.99 6.39
N LEU A 82 6.85 -3.10 6.67
CA LEU A 82 8.07 -3.11 7.47
C LEU A 82 9.17 -2.26 6.82
N LEU A 83 9.38 -2.45 5.51
CA LEU A 83 10.35 -1.67 4.74
C LEU A 83 9.99 -0.18 4.72
N GLN A 84 8.71 0.15 4.61
CA GLN A 84 8.21 1.52 4.64
C GLN A 84 8.50 2.20 5.98
N ILE A 85 8.23 1.52 7.10
CA ILE A 85 8.50 2.06 8.43
C ILE A 85 10.00 2.28 8.62
N VAL A 86 10.82 1.28 8.35
CA VAL A 86 12.29 1.37 8.50
C VAL A 86 12.86 2.45 7.57
N GLY A 87 12.45 2.48 6.32
CA GLY A 87 12.90 3.47 5.34
C GLY A 87 12.57 4.89 5.77
N THR A 88 11.36 5.12 6.27
CA THR A 88 10.94 6.46 6.73
C THR A 88 11.58 6.87 8.05
N LEU A 89 11.89 5.92 8.93
CA LEU A 89 12.60 6.21 10.19
C LEU A 89 14.06 6.64 9.98
N ARG A 90 14.69 6.12 8.92
CA ARG A 90 16.11 6.38 8.62
C ARG A 90 16.34 7.46 7.56
N SER A 91 15.32 7.92 6.87
CA SER A 91 15.40 8.94 5.83
C SER A 91 14.41 10.07 6.08
N ASN A 92 14.60 11.20 5.38
CA ASN A 92 13.63 12.27 5.39
C ASN A 92 12.28 11.77 4.84
N THR A 93 11.20 12.13 5.51
CA THR A 93 9.83 11.73 5.15
C THR A 93 9.50 12.07 3.69
N LEU A 94 10.00 13.22 3.22
CA LEU A 94 9.78 13.68 1.85
C LEU A 94 10.49 12.78 0.82
N VAL A 95 11.76 12.49 1.04
CA VAL A 95 12.56 11.61 0.18
C VAL A 95 11.97 10.20 0.15
N SER A 96 11.60 9.66 1.30
CA SER A 96 10.96 8.34 1.41
C SER A 96 9.61 8.30 0.66
N SER A 97 8.81 9.38 0.71
CA SER A 97 7.54 9.47 -0.03
C SER A 97 7.73 9.43 -1.53
N ILE A 98 8.75 10.10 -2.02
CA ILE A 98 9.05 10.18 -3.45
C ILE A 98 9.58 8.85 -3.97
N LEU A 99 10.50 8.23 -3.23
CA LEU A 99 11.01 6.90 -3.58
C LEU A 99 9.89 5.85 -3.61
N MET A 100 8.95 5.93 -2.66
CA MET A 100 7.79 5.06 -2.63
C MET A 100 6.87 5.30 -3.83
N LEU A 101 6.61 6.56 -4.18
CA LEU A 101 5.83 6.91 -5.37
C LEU A 101 6.50 6.39 -6.64
N ALA A 102 7.81 6.56 -6.76
CA ALA A 102 8.58 6.03 -7.88
C ALA A 102 8.50 4.51 -7.99
N GLY A 103 8.60 3.80 -6.86
CA GLY A 103 8.44 2.35 -6.81
C GLY A 103 7.04 1.90 -7.25
N ASN A 104 6.00 2.55 -6.75
CA ASN A 104 4.62 2.25 -7.13
C ASN A 104 4.36 2.49 -8.63
N LEU A 105 4.83 3.61 -9.17
CA LEU A 105 4.70 3.93 -10.58
C LEU A 105 5.51 2.97 -11.46
N GLY A 106 6.73 2.62 -11.05
CA GLY A 106 7.57 1.66 -11.75
C GLY A 106 6.93 0.28 -11.82
N MET A 107 6.38 -0.20 -10.71
CA MET A 107 5.68 -1.49 -10.68
C MET A 107 4.39 -1.46 -11.49
N SER A 108 3.63 -0.36 -11.44
CA SER A 108 2.44 -0.18 -12.27
C SER A 108 2.77 -0.25 -13.76
N LEU A 109 3.85 0.38 -14.22
CA LEU A 109 4.31 0.28 -15.60
C LEU A 109 4.72 -1.14 -15.99
N THR A 110 5.40 -1.83 -15.09
CA THR A 110 5.83 -3.23 -15.32
C THR A 110 4.62 -4.13 -15.45
N LEU A 111 3.63 -3.98 -14.59
CA LEU A 111 2.38 -4.75 -14.65
C LEU A 111 1.57 -4.43 -15.90
N ASP A 112 1.46 -3.16 -16.28
CA ASP A 112 0.79 -2.76 -17.52
C ASP A 112 1.46 -3.38 -18.75
N TYR A 113 2.80 -3.44 -18.76
CA TYR A 113 3.54 -4.09 -19.84
C TYR A 113 3.31 -5.61 -19.89
N VAL A 114 3.33 -6.27 -18.73
CA VAL A 114 3.18 -7.74 -18.64
C VAL A 114 1.75 -8.18 -18.99
N PHE A 115 0.72 -7.45 -18.50
CA PHE A 115 -0.67 -7.85 -18.68
C PHE A 115 -1.34 -7.31 -19.95
N TYR A 116 -0.96 -6.11 -20.38
CA TYR A 116 -1.62 -5.43 -21.50
C TYR A 116 -0.71 -5.23 -22.73
N GLY A 117 0.60 -5.50 -22.62
CA GLY A 117 1.56 -5.31 -23.71
C GLY A 117 1.72 -3.85 -24.16
N THR A 118 1.16 -2.90 -23.43
CA THR A 118 1.20 -1.48 -23.76
C THR A 118 2.25 -0.76 -22.93
N PHE A 119 3.40 -0.51 -23.55
CA PHE A 119 4.43 0.34 -22.96
C PHE A 119 4.17 1.79 -23.38
N SER A 120 3.73 2.63 -22.45
CA SER A 120 3.58 4.05 -22.71
C SER A 120 4.86 4.80 -22.34
N LEU A 121 5.64 5.16 -23.35
CA LEU A 121 6.86 5.95 -23.21
C LEU A 121 6.60 7.29 -22.48
N LEU A 122 5.39 7.84 -22.64
CA LEU A 122 4.97 9.08 -21.98
C LEU A 122 4.85 8.93 -20.45
N ARG A 123 4.37 7.78 -19.98
CA ARG A 123 4.28 7.47 -18.54
C ARG A 123 5.66 7.26 -17.94
N ALA A 124 6.54 6.55 -18.65
CA ALA A 124 7.93 6.36 -18.24
C ALA A 124 8.69 7.69 -18.16
N ALA A 125 8.51 8.57 -19.15
CA ALA A 125 9.10 9.91 -19.16
C ALA A 125 8.58 10.77 -18.00
N GLY A 126 7.28 10.71 -17.69
CA GLY A 126 6.69 11.41 -16.54
C GLY A 126 7.29 10.99 -15.21
N ILE A 127 7.49 9.69 -15.01
CA ILE A 127 8.14 9.14 -13.80
C ILE A 127 9.59 9.62 -13.70
N PHE A 128 10.32 9.57 -14.80
CA PHE A 128 11.72 10.00 -14.86
C PHE A 128 11.86 11.49 -14.54
N LEU A 129 10.97 12.35 -15.07
CA LEU A 129 10.94 13.79 -14.81
C LEU A 129 10.64 14.11 -13.35
N ILE A 130 9.71 13.38 -12.72
CA ILE A 130 9.39 13.53 -11.30
C ILE A 130 10.61 13.15 -10.44
N GLN A 131 11.29 12.07 -10.74
CA GLN A 131 12.49 11.64 -10.04
C GLN A 131 13.64 12.65 -10.20
N HIS A 132 13.87 13.13 -11.41
CA HIS A 132 14.98 14.04 -11.68
C HIS A 132 14.81 15.41 -10.98
N LYS A 133 13.59 15.90 -10.90
CA LYS A 133 13.31 17.21 -10.26
C LYS A 133 13.38 17.17 -8.72
N VAL A 134 13.33 16.00 -8.14
CA VAL A 134 13.27 15.82 -6.68
C VAL A 134 14.64 15.46 -6.09
N ILE A 135 15.51 14.83 -6.88
CA ILE A 135 16.88 14.50 -6.47
C ILE A 135 17.81 15.73 -6.59
N LEU A 136 17.41 16.71 -7.38
CA LEU A 136 18.10 18.01 -7.47
C LEU A 136 17.55 19.01 -6.46
#